data_7b25b1c91adefb446f633b0de7d45fc2
#
_entry.id   7b25b1c91adefb446f633b0de7d45fc2
#
_cell.length_a   1.000
_cell.length_b   1.000
_cell.length_c   1.000
_cell.angle_alpha   90.00
_cell.angle_beta   90.00
_cell.angle_gamma   90.00
#
_symmetry.space_group_name_H-M   'P 1'
#
loop_
_entity.id
_entity.type
_entity.pdbx_description
1 polymer ?
#
loop_
_entity_poly.entity_id
_entity_poly.type
_entity_poly.pdbx_seq_one_letter_code
_entity_poly.pdbx_strand_id
1 'polypeptide(L)'
;MIKFIDLFAGVGGIRIGAASALEKFGIQSKCVLSSEIDEKACETYQLNFGEYPSGDIKKIVDIEPFDLLLAGFPCQPFSYAGKRKGFGDTRGTLFFEVERILGLYQPKAFLLENVRGLYTHDNGRTFETIVNKLHELGYGTYDLLLNSSDFGVPQNRVRLYILGIKGATPKLTLSTNLGAADSHRYKKEHDGNCTVGQILEENVPEKYYCSQEFSDQLRSVIGNDLSKLHGYRLIDYRGGQSLHSWELGKKGKCSEAEIEFMNLLIQNRRKPVFGTQQDGKKLTLEQI
;
A
#
# COMPACT_ATOMS: atom_id res chain seq x y z
N MET A 1 -26.19 11.25 -9.15
CA MET A 1 -25.15 11.32 -8.08
C MET A 1 -24.82 9.90 -7.63
N ILE A 2 -23.55 9.53 -7.60
CA ILE A 2 -23.06 8.23 -7.08
C ILE A 2 -22.72 8.38 -5.60
N LYS A 3 -23.30 7.54 -4.75
CA LYS A 3 -22.92 7.42 -3.35
C LYS A 3 -21.87 6.34 -3.20
N PHE A 4 -20.82 6.59 -2.42
CA PHE A 4 -19.78 5.59 -2.18
C PHE A 4 -19.34 5.58 -0.72
N ILE A 5 -18.71 4.47 -0.32
CA ILE A 5 -18.05 4.32 0.96
C ILE A 5 -16.55 4.09 0.74
N ASP A 6 -15.72 4.53 1.71
CA ASP A 6 -14.26 4.43 1.67
C ASP A 6 -13.76 3.70 2.93
N LEU A 7 -13.42 2.43 2.77
CA LEU A 7 -13.03 1.53 3.87
C LEU A 7 -11.53 1.35 3.92
N PHE A 8 -10.96 1.31 5.12
CA PHE A 8 -9.51 1.32 5.32
C PHE A 8 -8.89 2.54 4.62
N ALA A 9 -9.53 3.66 4.83
CA ALA A 9 -9.40 4.84 4.00
C ALA A 9 -7.99 5.47 4.02
N GLY A 10 -7.20 5.21 5.08
CA GLY A 10 -5.92 5.85 5.28
C GLY A 10 -6.06 7.36 5.24
N VAL A 11 -5.29 8.02 4.37
CA VAL A 11 -5.37 9.47 4.14
C VAL A 11 -6.35 9.85 2.99
N GLY A 12 -7.09 8.86 2.45
CA GLY A 12 -8.11 9.08 1.42
C GLY A 12 -7.62 8.97 -0.03
N GLY A 13 -6.50 8.28 -0.28
CA GLY A 13 -5.92 8.20 -1.62
C GLY A 13 -6.85 7.57 -2.67
N ILE A 14 -7.55 6.48 -2.33
CA ILE A 14 -8.50 5.84 -3.25
C ILE A 14 -9.72 6.75 -3.49
N ARG A 15 -10.22 7.39 -2.45
CA ARG A 15 -11.32 8.38 -2.54
C ARG A 15 -10.98 9.52 -3.48
N ILE A 16 -9.79 10.13 -3.36
CA ILE A 16 -9.34 11.20 -4.26
C ILE A 16 -9.38 10.72 -5.70
N GLY A 17 -8.79 9.55 -5.98
CA GLY A 17 -8.75 8.99 -7.33
C GLY A 17 -10.15 8.71 -7.89
N ALA A 18 -11.04 8.10 -7.10
CA ALA A 18 -12.41 7.78 -7.51
C ALA A 18 -13.25 9.06 -7.72
N ALA A 19 -13.19 10.02 -6.80
CA ALA A 19 -13.92 11.27 -6.91
C ALA A 19 -13.48 12.08 -8.14
N SER A 20 -12.16 12.22 -8.35
CA SER A 20 -11.60 12.92 -9.52
C SER A 20 -11.98 12.24 -10.83
N ALA A 21 -11.99 10.90 -10.87
CA ALA A 21 -12.44 10.17 -12.04
C ALA A 21 -13.92 10.41 -12.35
N LEU A 22 -14.78 10.33 -11.35
CA LEU A 22 -16.22 10.59 -11.50
C LEU A 22 -16.48 12.03 -11.96
N GLU A 23 -15.82 13.01 -11.37
CA GLU A 23 -15.92 14.42 -11.74
C GLU A 23 -15.49 14.65 -13.22
N LYS A 24 -14.41 14.02 -13.65
CA LYS A 24 -13.93 14.10 -15.05
C LYS A 24 -14.97 13.62 -16.06
N PHE A 25 -15.85 12.70 -15.66
CA PHE A 25 -17.00 12.25 -16.47
C PHE A 25 -18.28 13.05 -16.20
N GLY A 26 -18.23 14.15 -15.46
CA GLY A 26 -19.40 14.95 -15.10
C GLY A 26 -20.36 14.27 -14.12
N ILE A 27 -19.90 13.25 -13.41
CA ILE A 27 -20.70 12.47 -12.46
C ILE A 27 -20.47 13.02 -11.05
N GLN A 28 -21.54 13.56 -10.45
CA GLN A 28 -21.50 13.97 -9.04
C GLN A 28 -21.38 12.74 -8.14
N SER A 29 -20.55 12.83 -7.12
CA SER A 29 -20.35 11.76 -6.13
C SER A 29 -20.40 12.29 -4.70
N LYS A 30 -20.75 11.41 -3.76
CA LYS A 30 -20.77 11.69 -2.33
C LYS A 30 -20.23 10.49 -1.57
N CYS A 31 -19.20 10.70 -0.73
CA CYS A 31 -18.81 9.73 0.29
C CYS A 31 -19.88 9.75 1.41
N VAL A 32 -20.47 8.61 1.70
CA VAL A 32 -21.53 8.50 2.73
C VAL A 32 -21.03 7.85 4.00
N LEU A 33 -19.89 7.16 3.92
CA LEU A 33 -19.18 6.58 5.05
C LEU A 33 -17.68 6.45 4.72
N SER A 34 -16.83 6.77 5.68
CA SER A 34 -15.41 6.40 5.67
C SER A 34 -15.03 5.67 6.95
N SER A 35 -14.08 4.73 6.87
CA SER A 35 -13.60 3.93 8.01
C SER A 35 -12.09 3.84 7.99
N GLU A 36 -11.45 4.22 9.11
CA GLU A 36 -10.01 4.11 9.38
C GLU A 36 -9.79 4.04 10.89
N ILE A 37 -8.79 3.30 11.35
CA ILE A 37 -8.46 3.14 12.78
C ILE A 37 -7.18 3.85 13.21
N ASP A 38 -6.29 4.19 12.27
CA ASP A 38 -5.08 4.94 12.57
C ASP A 38 -5.41 6.42 12.79
N GLU A 39 -5.20 6.90 14.02
CA GLU A 39 -5.55 8.27 14.41
C GLU A 39 -4.87 9.33 13.54
N LYS A 40 -3.59 9.14 13.19
CA LYS A 40 -2.86 10.11 12.35
C LYS A 40 -3.37 10.12 10.92
N ALA A 41 -3.76 8.96 10.40
CA ALA A 41 -4.40 8.87 9.11
C ALA A 41 -5.78 9.55 9.14
N CYS A 42 -6.57 9.34 10.21
CA CYS A 42 -7.86 10.00 10.42
C CYS A 42 -7.73 11.53 10.48
N GLU A 43 -6.76 12.06 11.23
CA GLU A 43 -6.47 13.50 11.28
C GLU A 43 -6.16 14.06 9.88
N THR A 44 -5.32 13.37 9.11
CA THR A 44 -4.99 13.77 7.74
C THR A 44 -6.22 13.66 6.82
N TYR A 45 -7.02 12.62 6.97
CA TYR A 45 -8.28 12.45 6.23
C TYR A 45 -9.24 13.60 6.52
N GLN A 46 -9.38 14.00 7.78
CA GLN A 46 -10.21 15.14 8.18
C GLN A 46 -9.73 16.45 7.55
N LEU A 47 -8.41 16.68 7.48
CA LEU A 47 -7.85 17.85 6.80
C LEU A 47 -8.17 17.84 5.29
N ASN A 48 -8.17 16.67 4.66
CA ASN A 48 -8.42 16.53 3.23
C ASN A 48 -9.90 16.69 2.87
N PHE A 49 -10.82 16.21 3.72
CA PHE A 49 -12.23 16.04 3.35
C PHE A 49 -13.21 16.74 4.30
N GLY A 50 -12.75 17.30 5.42
CA GLY A 50 -13.60 17.97 6.40
C GLY A 50 -14.44 17.01 7.27
N GLU A 51 -14.24 15.70 7.17
CA GLU A 51 -14.96 14.68 7.93
C GLU A 51 -13.97 13.68 8.58
N TYR A 52 -14.31 13.19 9.77
CA TYR A 52 -13.50 12.21 10.51
C TYR A 52 -14.02 10.79 10.24
N PRO A 53 -13.17 9.83 9.89
CA PRO A 53 -13.57 8.44 9.63
C PRO A 53 -14.23 7.75 10.83
N SER A 54 -15.13 6.81 10.56
CA SER A 54 -15.97 6.12 11.56
C SER A 54 -15.22 5.01 12.36
N GLY A 55 -13.89 4.96 12.33
CA GLY A 55 -13.11 4.01 13.11
C GLY A 55 -13.19 2.55 12.61
N ASP A 56 -13.32 1.59 13.52
CA ASP A 56 -13.21 0.16 13.23
C ASP A 56 -14.39 -0.36 12.39
N ILE A 57 -14.08 -0.89 11.21
CA ILE A 57 -15.05 -1.47 10.27
C ILE A 57 -15.91 -2.57 10.90
N LYS A 58 -15.41 -3.30 11.89
CA LYS A 58 -16.14 -4.36 12.59
C LYS A 58 -17.32 -3.83 13.40
N LYS A 59 -17.28 -2.55 13.77
CA LYS A 59 -18.32 -1.87 14.55
C LYS A 59 -19.37 -1.19 13.66
N ILE A 60 -19.15 -1.15 12.35
CA ILE A 60 -20.06 -0.52 11.41
C ILE A 60 -21.18 -1.51 11.09
N VAL A 61 -22.39 -1.16 11.52
CA VAL A 61 -23.58 -2.02 11.38
C VAL A 61 -24.69 -1.39 10.56
N ASP A 62 -24.67 -0.07 10.39
CA ASP A 62 -25.70 0.68 9.65
C ASP A 62 -25.02 1.66 8.68
N ILE A 63 -25.31 1.48 7.39
CA ILE A 63 -24.78 2.31 6.32
C ILE A 63 -25.96 2.71 5.41
N GLU A 64 -26.08 3.99 5.09
CA GLU A 64 -27.07 4.40 4.09
C GLU A 64 -26.79 3.72 2.74
N PRO A 65 -27.81 3.45 1.91
CA PRO A 65 -27.61 2.80 0.61
C PRO A 65 -26.59 3.56 -0.26
N PHE A 66 -25.67 2.81 -0.85
CA PHE A 66 -24.58 3.34 -1.67
C PHE A 66 -24.37 2.48 -2.93
N ASP A 67 -23.72 3.06 -3.93
CA ASP A 67 -23.53 2.45 -5.25
C ASP A 67 -22.17 1.82 -5.43
N LEU A 68 -21.12 2.37 -4.77
CA LEU A 68 -19.73 1.98 -4.97
C LEU A 68 -19.01 1.77 -3.62
N LEU A 69 -18.31 0.65 -3.47
CA LEU A 69 -17.43 0.39 -2.33
C LEU A 69 -15.98 0.56 -2.76
N LEU A 70 -15.24 1.40 -2.04
CA LEU A 70 -13.79 1.55 -2.14
C LEU A 70 -13.15 0.94 -0.90
N ALA A 71 -12.08 0.12 -1.07
CA ALA A 71 -11.39 -0.44 0.08
C ALA A 71 -9.91 -0.77 -0.21
N GLY A 72 -9.01 -0.18 0.57
CA GLY A 72 -7.59 -0.55 0.62
C GLY A 72 -7.29 -1.47 1.80
N PHE A 73 -7.83 -2.69 1.83
CA PHE A 73 -7.73 -3.57 2.98
C PHE A 73 -6.32 -4.12 3.18
N PRO A 74 -5.84 -4.26 4.45
CA PRO A 74 -4.49 -4.75 4.70
C PRO A 74 -4.32 -6.22 4.33
N CYS A 75 -3.16 -6.55 3.73
CA CYS A 75 -2.75 -7.91 3.47
C CYS A 75 -2.28 -8.55 4.78
N GLN A 76 -3.22 -9.03 5.59
CA GLN A 76 -2.88 -9.91 6.69
C GLN A 76 -2.87 -11.36 6.16
N PRO A 77 -1.89 -12.20 6.55
CA PRO A 77 -1.85 -13.57 6.08
C PRO A 77 -3.15 -14.27 6.47
N PHE A 78 -3.83 -14.83 5.50
CA PHE A 78 -4.81 -15.88 5.74
C PHE A 78 -4.02 -17.06 6.31
N SER A 79 -3.75 -17.05 7.60
CA SER A 79 -3.05 -18.17 8.24
C SER A 79 -4.00 -19.35 8.31
N TYR A 80 -3.95 -20.19 7.29
CA TYR A 80 -4.43 -21.56 7.34
C TYR A 80 -3.56 -22.41 8.30
N ALA A 81 -2.76 -21.78 9.15
CA ALA A 81 -1.97 -22.41 10.19
C ALA A 81 -2.83 -22.58 11.45
N GLY A 82 -3.89 -23.37 11.34
CA GLY A 82 -4.72 -23.74 12.45
C GLY A 82 -5.35 -25.07 12.16
N LYS A 83 -4.61 -26.17 12.40
CA LYS A 83 -5.24 -27.48 12.64
C LYS A 83 -6.43 -27.29 13.58
N ARG A 84 -7.65 -27.49 13.05
CA ARG A 84 -8.85 -27.91 13.80
C ARG A 84 -9.15 -27.22 15.14
N LYS A 85 -9.16 -25.88 15.19
CA LYS A 85 -9.86 -25.16 16.26
C LYS A 85 -10.74 -24.11 15.59
N GLY A 86 -12.06 -24.27 15.77
CA GLY A 86 -13.08 -23.51 15.07
C GLY A 86 -12.92 -21.99 15.11
N PHE A 87 -13.65 -21.31 14.27
CA PHE A 87 -14.06 -19.90 14.11
C PHE A 87 -13.51 -18.80 15.05
N GLY A 88 -12.34 -18.98 15.68
CA GLY A 88 -11.82 -18.10 16.74
C GLY A 88 -10.54 -17.32 16.39
N ASP A 89 -9.93 -17.47 15.21
CA ASP A 89 -8.71 -16.73 14.89
C ASP A 89 -9.02 -15.48 14.05
N THR A 90 -9.04 -14.35 14.76
CA THR A 90 -9.50 -13.03 14.30
C THR A 90 -8.54 -12.33 13.34
N ARG A 91 -7.48 -12.95 12.84
CA ARG A 91 -6.38 -12.29 12.10
C ARG A 91 -6.41 -12.41 10.57
N GLY A 92 -7.27 -13.26 10.00
CA GLY A 92 -7.52 -13.30 8.54
C GLY A 92 -8.74 -12.52 8.10
N THR A 93 -9.28 -11.63 8.93
CA THR A 93 -10.70 -11.27 8.96
C THR A 93 -11.08 -9.97 8.27
N LEU A 94 -10.13 -9.12 7.85
CA LEU A 94 -10.51 -7.80 7.35
C LEU A 94 -11.09 -7.84 5.92
N PHE A 95 -10.67 -8.80 5.09
CA PHE A 95 -11.38 -9.06 3.83
C PHE A 95 -12.81 -9.56 4.09
N PHE A 96 -13.03 -10.38 5.11
CA PHE A 96 -14.37 -10.88 5.45
C PHE A 96 -15.32 -9.76 5.92
N GLU A 97 -14.79 -8.65 6.46
CA GLU A 97 -15.59 -7.46 6.72
C GLU A 97 -16.01 -6.76 5.41
N VAL A 98 -15.12 -6.71 4.42
CA VAL A 98 -15.49 -6.24 3.07
C VAL A 98 -16.55 -7.17 2.45
N GLU A 99 -16.36 -8.50 2.52
CA GLU A 99 -17.33 -9.50 2.08
C GLU A 99 -18.67 -9.33 2.77
N ARG A 100 -18.69 -9.14 4.10
CA ARG A 100 -19.90 -8.88 4.88
C ARG A 100 -20.67 -7.66 4.37
N ILE A 101 -19.98 -6.55 4.17
CA ILE A 101 -20.59 -5.31 3.68
C ILE A 101 -21.10 -5.49 2.25
N LEU A 102 -20.31 -6.11 1.36
CA LEU A 102 -20.75 -6.42 0.01
C LEU A 102 -21.98 -7.35 0.00
N GLY A 103 -22.03 -8.32 0.89
CA GLY A 103 -23.16 -9.25 1.04
C GLY A 103 -24.44 -8.58 1.55
N LEU A 104 -24.31 -7.69 2.53
CA LEU A 104 -25.45 -6.99 3.14
C LEU A 104 -26.02 -5.89 2.25
N TYR A 105 -25.16 -5.05 1.66
CA TYR A 105 -25.59 -3.83 0.98
C TYR A 105 -25.64 -3.96 -0.54
N GLN A 106 -24.96 -4.97 -1.11
CA GLN A 106 -25.00 -5.31 -2.52
C GLN A 106 -24.81 -4.08 -3.46
N PRO A 107 -23.76 -3.23 -3.27
CA PRO A 107 -23.54 -2.08 -4.14
C PRO A 107 -23.35 -2.52 -5.60
N LYS A 108 -23.58 -1.60 -6.54
CA LYS A 108 -23.45 -1.89 -7.98
C LYS A 108 -22.02 -2.27 -8.39
N ALA A 109 -21.03 -1.69 -7.71
CA ALA A 109 -19.62 -1.90 -8.01
C ALA A 109 -18.74 -1.78 -6.77
N PHE A 110 -17.52 -2.30 -6.88
CA PHE A 110 -16.46 -2.07 -5.91
C PHE A 110 -15.09 -1.90 -6.59
N LEU A 111 -14.20 -1.22 -5.88
CA LEU A 111 -12.77 -1.16 -6.17
C LEU A 111 -12.01 -1.55 -4.89
N LEU A 112 -11.30 -2.67 -4.94
CA LEU A 112 -10.43 -3.13 -3.87
C LEU A 112 -8.97 -2.90 -4.25
N GLU A 113 -8.14 -2.48 -3.29
CA GLU A 113 -6.69 -2.33 -3.45
C GLU A 113 -5.97 -3.22 -2.45
N ASN A 114 -4.84 -3.79 -2.89
CA ASN A 114 -3.94 -4.53 -2.01
C ASN A 114 -2.49 -4.51 -2.52
N VAL A 115 -1.57 -5.02 -1.74
CA VAL A 115 -0.17 -5.18 -2.16
C VAL A 115 -0.04 -6.28 -3.21
N ARG A 116 0.94 -6.14 -4.14
CA ARG A 116 1.26 -7.18 -5.14
C ARG A 116 1.41 -8.58 -4.54
N GLY A 117 1.96 -8.66 -3.31
CA GLY A 117 2.20 -9.93 -2.62
C GLY A 117 0.95 -10.77 -2.39
N LEU A 118 -0.25 -10.17 -2.34
CA LEU A 118 -1.51 -10.90 -2.22
C LEU A 118 -1.75 -11.85 -3.40
N TYR A 119 -1.35 -11.44 -4.60
CA TYR A 119 -1.53 -12.22 -5.82
C TYR A 119 -0.76 -13.56 -5.81
N THR A 120 0.41 -13.59 -5.15
CA THR A 120 1.24 -14.78 -5.06
C THR A 120 1.24 -15.44 -3.67
N HIS A 121 0.50 -14.87 -2.72
CA HIS A 121 0.43 -15.39 -1.36
C HIS A 121 -0.16 -16.81 -1.35
N ASP A 122 0.50 -17.70 -0.61
CA ASP A 122 0.09 -19.11 -0.50
C ASP A 122 -0.08 -19.80 -1.88
N ASN A 123 0.87 -19.59 -2.78
CA ASN A 123 0.83 -20.09 -4.17
C ASN A 123 -0.43 -19.65 -4.96
N GLY A 124 -0.94 -18.43 -4.68
CA GLY A 124 -2.12 -17.87 -5.35
C GLY A 124 -3.45 -18.22 -4.69
N ARG A 125 -3.49 -19.20 -3.78
CA ARG A 125 -4.74 -19.70 -3.15
C ARG A 125 -5.50 -18.60 -2.39
N THR A 126 -4.78 -17.67 -1.78
CA THR A 126 -5.42 -16.55 -1.07
C THR A 126 -6.19 -15.64 -2.02
N PHE A 127 -5.57 -15.28 -3.14
CA PHE A 127 -6.22 -14.46 -4.16
C PHE A 127 -7.42 -15.19 -4.78
N GLU A 128 -7.27 -16.45 -5.13
CA GLU A 128 -8.33 -17.30 -5.67
C GLU A 128 -9.52 -17.38 -4.69
N THR A 129 -9.26 -17.55 -3.39
CA THR A 129 -10.31 -17.57 -2.35
C THR A 129 -11.08 -16.25 -2.33
N ILE A 130 -10.39 -15.11 -2.38
CA ILE A 130 -11.02 -13.78 -2.43
C ILE A 130 -11.93 -13.66 -3.66
N VAL A 131 -11.41 -14.00 -4.84
CA VAL A 131 -12.16 -13.90 -6.09
C VAL A 131 -13.41 -14.81 -6.07
N ASN A 132 -13.26 -16.04 -5.58
CA ASN A 132 -14.39 -16.99 -5.47
C ASN A 132 -15.48 -16.45 -4.53
N LYS A 133 -15.10 -15.85 -3.38
CA LYS A 133 -16.03 -15.22 -2.46
C LYS A 133 -16.79 -14.05 -3.10
N LEU A 134 -16.11 -13.24 -3.88
CA LEU A 134 -16.74 -12.14 -4.62
C LEU A 134 -17.70 -12.65 -5.70
N HIS A 135 -17.35 -13.74 -6.38
CA HIS A 135 -18.24 -14.42 -7.35
C HIS A 135 -19.46 -15.04 -6.67
N GLU A 136 -19.31 -15.68 -5.50
CA GLU A 136 -20.43 -16.22 -4.69
C GLU A 136 -21.43 -15.12 -4.34
N LEU A 137 -20.96 -13.89 -4.10
CA LEU A 137 -21.82 -12.71 -3.88
C LEU A 137 -22.45 -12.18 -5.18
N GLY A 138 -22.16 -12.75 -6.34
CA GLY A 138 -22.73 -12.40 -7.64
C GLY A 138 -22.03 -11.23 -8.33
N TYR A 139 -20.76 -10.94 -8.00
CA TYR A 139 -19.95 -9.96 -8.71
C TYR A 139 -19.07 -10.64 -9.77
N GLY A 140 -19.06 -10.13 -10.99
CA GLY A 140 -17.97 -10.43 -11.91
C GLY A 140 -16.79 -9.53 -11.61
N THR A 141 -15.57 -10.07 -11.65
CA THR A 141 -14.35 -9.37 -11.25
C THR A 141 -13.35 -9.20 -12.39
N TYR A 142 -12.50 -8.19 -12.26
CA TYR A 142 -11.35 -7.95 -13.13
C TYR A 142 -10.19 -7.44 -12.27
N ASP A 143 -9.02 -8.05 -12.38
CA ASP A 143 -7.85 -7.70 -11.59
C ASP A 143 -6.74 -7.06 -12.41
N LEU A 144 -6.00 -6.13 -11.80
CA LEU A 144 -4.93 -5.36 -12.42
C LEU A 144 -3.75 -5.20 -11.46
N LEU A 145 -2.54 -5.39 -11.97
CA LEU A 145 -1.32 -4.97 -11.29
C LEU A 145 -0.82 -3.66 -11.90
N LEU A 146 -0.94 -2.56 -11.15
CA LEU A 146 -0.61 -1.22 -11.59
C LEU A 146 0.58 -0.68 -10.80
N ASN A 147 1.48 0.05 -11.47
CA ASN A 147 2.61 0.71 -10.83
C ASN A 147 2.43 2.24 -10.89
N SER A 148 2.48 2.93 -9.76
CA SER A 148 2.30 4.38 -9.69
C SER A 148 3.25 5.17 -10.61
N SER A 149 4.48 4.66 -10.84
CA SER A 149 5.43 5.29 -11.76
C SER A 149 4.93 5.39 -13.20
N ASP A 150 4.01 4.50 -13.60
CA ASP A 150 3.47 4.46 -14.95
C ASP A 150 2.36 5.50 -15.17
N PHE A 151 1.96 6.21 -14.11
CA PHE A 151 0.93 7.26 -14.09
C PHE A 151 1.51 8.65 -13.74
N GLY A 152 2.81 8.85 -13.96
CA GLY A 152 3.45 10.16 -13.73
C GLY A 152 3.76 10.48 -12.26
N VAL A 153 3.75 9.49 -11.38
CA VAL A 153 4.16 9.65 -9.98
C VAL A 153 5.60 9.15 -9.82
N PRO A 154 6.53 9.92 -9.25
CA PRO A 154 7.93 9.50 -9.09
C PRO A 154 8.09 8.49 -7.94
N GLN A 155 7.27 7.44 -7.95
CA GLN A 155 7.26 6.37 -6.96
C GLN A 155 7.08 5.01 -7.64
N ASN A 156 7.97 4.08 -7.35
CA ASN A 156 7.80 2.69 -7.79
C ASN A 156 6.98 1.92 -6.76
N ARG A 157 5.65 1.87 -6.97
CA ARG A 157 4.68 1.25 -6.05
C ARG A 157 3.69 0.39 -6.83
N VAL A 158 3.97 -0.91 -6.92
CA VAL A 158 3.06 -1.86 -7.58
C VAL A 158 1.96 -2.28 -6.62
N ARG A 159 0.70 -2.18 -7.07
CA ARG A 159 -0.50 -2.57 -6.33
C ARG A 159 -1.42 -3.43 -7.17
N LEU A 160 -2.09 -4.35 -6.49
CA LEU A 160 -3.19 -5.13 -7.04
C LEU A 160 -4.48 -4.35 -6.85
N TYR A 161 -5.21 -4.17 -7.92
CA TYR A 161 -6.58 -3.64 -7.91
C TYR A 161 -7.54 -4.72 -8.37
N ILE A 162 -8.66 -4.87 -7.67
CA ILE A 162 -9.73 -5.79 -8.05
C ILE A 162 -10.99 -4.96 -8.22
N LEU A 163 -11.49 -4.91 -9.44
CA LEU A 163 -12.77 -4.26 -9.77
C LEU A 163 -13.87 -5.30 -9.80
N GLY A 164 -15.04 -4.95 -9.32
CA GLY A 164 -16.21 -5.80 -9.40
C GLY A 164 -17.46 -5.04 -9.81
N ILE A 165 -18.29 -5.69 -10.62
CA ILE A 165 -19.61 -5.19 -11.02
C ILE A 165 -20.65 -6.26 -10.70
N LYS A 166 -21.73 -5.88 -10.04
CA LYS A 166 -22.83 -6.77 -9.69
C LYS A 166 -23.52 -7.29 -10.97
N GLY A 167 -23.58 -8.61 -11.12
CA GLY A 167 -24.24 -9.27 -12.24
C GLY A 167 -23.54 -9.15 -13.59
N ALA A 168 -22.33 -8.57 -13.66
CA ALA A 168 -21.57 -8.42 -14.91
C ALA A 168 -20.07 -8.46 -14.65
N THR A 169 -19.29 -8.91 -15.63
CA THR A 169 -17.81 -8.83 -15.57
C THR A 169 -17.36 -7.46 -16.09
N PRO A 170 -16.52 -6.71 -15.35
CA PRO A 170 -15.97 -5.45 -15.84
C PRO A 170 -15.20 -5.66 -17.15
N LYS A 171 -15.44 -4.79 -18.13
CA LYS A 171 -14.67 -4.74 -19.38
C LYS A 171 -13.86 -3.46 -19.37
N LEU A 172 -12.56 -3.56 -19.18
CA LEU A 172 -11.66 -2.42 -19.23
C LEU A 172 -10.97 -2.40 -20.59
N THR A 173 -11.15 -1.30 -21.33
CA THR A 173 -10.32 -0.98 -22.47
C THR A 173 -9.18 -0.10 -21.96
N LEU A 174 -8.18 -0.73 -21.35
CA LEU A 174 -6.90 -0.06 -21.18
C LEU A 174 -6.27 -0.02 -22.57
N SER A 175 -5.77 1.14 -23.00
CA SER A 175 -5.05 1.28 -24.26
C SER A 175 -3.69 0.59 -24.17
N THR A 176 -3.70 -0.73 -24.15
CA THR A 176 -2.52 -1.54 -23.94
C THR A 176 -2.30 -2.43 -25.14
N ASN A 177 -1.17 -2.27 -25.80
CA ASN A 177 -0.62 -3.28 -26.71
C ASN A 177 0.00 -4.42 -25.89
N LEU A 178 -0.79 -5.07 -25.04
CA LEU A 178 -0.33 -6.21 -24.24
C LEU A 178 -0.58 -7.48 -25.03
N GLY A 179 0.50 -8.23 -25.30
CA GLY A 179 0.39 -9.58 -25.80
C GLY A 179 -0.33 -10.47 -24.79
N ALA A 180 -0.95 -11.54 -25.25
CA ALA A 180 -1.78 -12.46 -24.46
C ALA A 180 -1.09 -13.08 -23.22
N ALA A 181 0.22 -12.96 -23.09
CA ALA A 181 0.99 -13.48 -21.96
C ALA A 181 1.07 -12.51 -20.75
N ASP A 182 0.66 -11.26 -20.91
CA ASP A 182 0.80 -10.20 -19.89
C ASP A 182 -0.55 -9.54 -19.57
N SER A 183 -1.60 -10.34 -19.41
CA SER A 183 -2.98 -9.87 -19.17
C SER A 183 -3.14 -8.93 -17.96
N HIS A 184 -2.13 -8.81 -17.09
CA HIS A 184 -2.12 -7.99 -15.89
C HIS A 184 -1.20 -6.76 -16.01
N ARG A 185 -0.65 -6.49 -17.17
CA ARG A 185 0.19 -5.32 -17.44
C ARG A 185 -0.50 -4.41 -18.43
N TYR A 186 -0.37 -3.12 -18.25
CA TYR A 186 -0.86 -2.08 -19.15
C TYR A 186 0.33 -1.28 -19.71
N LYS A 187 0.10 -0.61 -20.85
CA LYS A 187 1.11 0.26 -21.44
C LYS A 187 1.27 1.49 -20.55
N LYS A 188 2.52 1.84 -20.26
CA LYS A 188 2.83 3.08 -19.53
C LYS A 188 2.23 4.28 -20.25
N GLU A 189 1.42 5.07 -19.56
CA GLU A 189 0.94 6.35 -20.09
C GLU A 189 2.04 7.41 -20.07
N HIS A 190 3.04 7.22 -19.19
CA HIS A 190 4.22 8.05 -19.06
C HIS A 190 5.49 7.25 -19.31
N ASP A 191 6.49 7.89 -19.87
CA ASP A 191 7.79 7.30 -20.19
C ASP A 191 8.64 6.94 -18.92
N GLY A 192 8.08 7.13 -17.74
CA GLY A 192 8.75 6.85 -16.46
C GLY A 192 9.78 7.90 -16.06
N ASN A 193 9.84 9.04 -16.75
CA ASN A 193 10.82 10.10 -16.51
C ASN A 193 10.39 11.09 -15.41
N CYS A 194 9.29 10.84 -14.70
CA CYS A 194 8.91 11.67 -13.56
C CYS A 194 9.91 11.49 -12.41
N THR A 195 10.53 12.56 -11.99
CA THR A 195 11.54 12.56 -10.90
C THR A 195 11.00 13.21 -9.65
N VAL A 196 11.57 12.86 -8.50
CA VAL A 196 11.22 13.50 -7.21
C VAL A 196 11.42 15.02 -7.30
N GLY A 197 12.47 15.49 -8.01
CA GLY A 197 12.72 16.91 -8.18
C GLY A 197 11.57 17.71 -8.80
N GLN A 198 10.73 17.06 -9.64
CA GLN A 198 9.59 17.72 -10.28
C GLN A 198 8.39 17.96 -9.34
N ILE A 199 8.38 17.31 -8.20
CA ILE A 199 7.30 17.43 -7.19
C ILE A 199 7.76 18.13 -5.91
N LEU A 200 9.04 18.52 -5.82
CA LEU A 200 9.54 19.27 -4.67
C LEU A 200 9.02 20.71 -4.71
N GLU A 201 8.56 21.18 -3.55
CA GLU A 201 8.18 22.58 -3.36
C GLU A 201 9.42 23.45 -3.24
N GLU A 202 9.42 24.61 -3.90
CA GLU A 202 10.55 25.56 -3.86
C GLU A 202 10.58 26.40 -2.57
N ASN A 203 9.41 26.76 -2.04
CA ASN A 203 9.25 27.63 -0.87
C ASN A 203 8.68 26.85 0.31
N VAL A 204 9.48 25.97 0.91
CA VAL A 204 9.09 25.17 2.06
C VAL A 204 9.25 25.99 3.34
N PRO A 205 8.20 26.10 4.21
CA PRO A 205 8.33 26.74 5.51
C PRO A 205 9.40 26.09 6.40
N GLU A 206 10.14 26.91 7.17
CA GLU A 206 11.25 26.45 8.03
C GLU A 206 10.87 25.30 8.97
N LYS A 207 9.63 25.26 9.44
CA LYS A 207 9.12 24.18 10.32
C LYS A 207 9.24 22.77 9.72
N TYR A 208 9.41 22.67 8.41
CA TYR A 208 9.59 21.39 7.70
C TYR A 208 11.06 21.11 7.35
N TYR A 209 11.98 22.01 7.67
CA TYR A 209 13.39 21.75 7.45
C TYR A 209 13.90 20.67 8.38
N CYS A 210 14.87 19.91 7.90
CA CYS A 210 15.63 19.01 8.77
C CYS A 210 16.38 19.81 9.82
N SER A 211 16.61 19.22 10.99
CA SER A 211 17.52 19.82 11.96
C SER A 211 18.91 19.99 11.36
N GLN A 212 19.63 21.03 11.81
CA GLN A 212 21.01 21.27 11.36
C GLN A 212 21.89 20.05 11.69
N GLU A 213 21.69 19.44 12.86
CA GLU A 213 22.41 18.23 13.27
C GLU A 213 22.24 17.07 12.27
N PHE A 214 21.02 16.83 11.78
CA PHE A 214 20.77 15.80 10.77
C PHE A 214 21.44 16.15 9.43
N SER A 215 21.39 17.41 9.03
CA SER A 215 22.03 17.89 7.79
C SER A 215 23.55 17.72 7.85
N ASP A 216 24.16 18.01 9.00
CA ASP A 216 25.58 17.89 9.20
C ASP A 216 26.02 16.40 9.23
N GLN A 217 25.24 15.53 9.87
CA GLN A 217 25.47 14.08 9.83
C GLN A 217 25.35 13.53 8.41
N LEU A 218 24.35 13.94 7.67
CA LEU A 218 24.19 13.52 6.27
C LEU A 218 25.41 13.94 5.45
N ARG A 219 25.86 15.20 5.56
CA ARG A 219 27.04 15.74 4.88
C ARG A 219 28.34 15.06 5.32
N SER A 220 28.48 14.67 6.57
CA SER A 220 29.65 13.94 7.05
C SER A 220 29.82 12.58 6.37
N VAL A 221 28.72 11.93 6.02
CA VAL A 221 28.72 10.62 5.35
C VAL A 221 28.92 10.76 3.83
N ILE A 222 28.24 11.70 3.19
CA ILE A 222 28.25 11.84 1.71
C ILE A 222 29.19 12.93 1.18
N GLY A 223 29.69 13.82 2.06
CA GLY A 223 30.38 15.04 1.68
C GLY A 223 29.40 16.12 1.17
N ASN A 224 29.94 17.14 0.52
CA ASN A 224 29.14 18.25 -0.01
C ASN A 224 28.51 17.96 -1.38
N ASP A 225 28.83 16.86 -1.99
CA ASP A 225 28.30 16.46 -3.30
C ASP A 225 27.02 15.63 -3.14
N LEU A 226 25.88 16.33 -3.17
CA LEU A 226 24.56 15.71 -3.05
C LEU A 226 24.22 14.75 -4.22
N SER A 227 24.96 14.83 -5.35
CA SER A 227 24.75 13.89 -6.46
C SER A 227 25.07 12.46 -6.07
N LYS A 228 25.91 12.25 -5.06
CA LYS A 228 26.22 10.94 -4.48
C LYS A 228 25.01 10.25 -3.83
N LEU A 229 23.94 11.01 -3.51
CA LEU A 229 22.69 10.43 -3.02
C LEU A 229 21.81 9.84 -4.12
N HIS A 230 22.16 10.08 -5.38
CA HIS A 230 21.37 9.53 -6.49
C HIS A 230 21.35 8.00 -6.44
N GLY A 231 20.14 7.44 -6.36
CA GLY A 231 19.96 5.99 -6.22
C GLY A 231 20.14 5.43 -4.80
N TYR A 232 20.53 6.26 -3.82
CA TYR A 232 20.57 5.84 -2.41
C TYR A 232 19.17 5.91 -1.77
N ARG A 233 18.94 5.00 -0.82
CA ARG A 233 17.76 5.02 0.04
C ARG A 233 18.18 5.47 1.42
N LEU A 234 17.50 6.48 1.94
CA LEU A 234 17.72 6.91 3.32
C LEU A 234 16.94 6.01 4.28
N ILE A 235 17.60 5.58 5.34
CA ILE A 235 16.98 4.81 6.44
C ILE A 235 16.31 3.51 5.95
N ASP A 236 16.89 2.83 4.97
CA ASP A 236 16.41 1.53 4.49
C ASP A 236 17.23 0.37 5.06
N TYR A 237 16.57 -0.50 5.80
CA TYR A 237 17.18 -1.68 6.42
C TYR A 237 17.27 -2.90 5.52
N ARG A 238 16.79 -2.84 4.28
CA ARG A 238 16.62 -4.02 3.43
C ARG A 238 17.80 -4.31 2.51
N GLY A 239 18.88 -3.55 2.64
CA GLY A 239 20.08 -3.72 1.81
C GLY A 239 20.00 -2.99 0.47
N GLY A 240 21.10 -2.92 -0.24
CA GLY A 240 21.33 -2.06 -1.40
C GLY A 240 22.18 -0.86 -1.01
N GLN A 241 22.25 0.13 -1.86
CA GLN A 241 22.88 1.42 -1.53
C GLN A 241 21.92 2.19 -0.61
N SER A 242 22.16 2.13 0.70
CA SER A 242 21.33 2.75 1.72
C SER A 242 22.21 3.41 2.77
N LEU A 243 21.80 4.58 3.23
CA LEU A 243 22.33 5.16 4.46
C LEU A 243 21.42 4.72 5.60
N HIS A 244 21.99 4.02 6.54
CA HIS A 244 21.23 3.42 7.64
C HIS A 244 21.06 4.37 8.82
N SER A 245 20.09 4.10 9.69
CA SER A 245 19.80 4.95 10.86
C SER A 245 20.97 5.06 11.83
N TRP A 246 21.84 4.06 11.92
CA TRP A 246 23.04 4.08 12.73
C TRP A 246 24.15 4.95 12.14
N GLU A 247 24.28 5.02 10.80
CA GLU A 247 25.21 5.93 10.12
C GLU A 247 24.76 7.40 10.28
N LEU A 248 23.45 7.63 10.30
CA LEU A 248 22.85 8.95 10.46
C LEU A 248 22.54 9.33 11.92
N GLY A 249 22.94 8.53 12.91
CA GLY A 249 22.73 8.79 14.32
C GLY A 249 21.26 8.89 14.77
N LYS A 250 20.29 8.44 13.95
CA LYS A 250 18.84 8.58 14.19
C LYS A 250 18.33 7.85 15.44
N LYS A 251 19.05 6.82 15.90
CA LYS A 251 18.72 6.03 17.08
C LYS A 251 19.79 6.16 18.19
N GLY A 252 20.58 7.21 18.15
CA GLY A 252 21.70 7.45 18.99
C GLY A 252 23.01 7.51 18.19
N LYS A 253 24.05 8.11 18.80
CA LYS A 253 25.38 8.15 18.16
C LYS A 253 26.01 6.77 18.28
N CYS A 254 26.44 6.22 17.17
CA CYS A 254 27.28 5.03 17.11
C CYS A 254 28.73 5.43 16.88
N SER A 255 29.65 4.70 17.49
CA SER A 255 31.07 4.77 17.19
C SER A 255 31.36 4.21 15.79
N GLU A 256 32.52 4.53 15.22
CA GLU A 256 32.94 3.99 13.92
C GLU A 256 32.95 2.45 13.93
N ALA A 257 33.43 1.82 15.01
CA ALA A 257 33.44 0.37 15.15
C ALA A 257 32.03 -0.24 15.19
N GLU A 258 31.06 0.42 15.84
CA GLU A 258 29.67 -0.03 15.85
C GLU A 258 29.02 0.12 14.48
N ILE A 259 29.28 1.21 13.76
CA ILE A 259 28.83 1.42 12.39
C ILE A 259 29.37 0.32 11.45
N GLU A 260 30.69 0.06 11.53
CA GLU A 260 31.34 -0.98 10.73
C GLU A 260 30.73 -2.36 11.04
N PHE A 261 30.56 -2.69 12.31
CA PHE A 261 29.93 -3.94 12.74
C PHE A 261 28.50 -4.08 12.22
N MET A 262 27.67 -3.05 12.36
CA MET A 262 26.31 -3.07 11.87
C MET A 262 26.23 -3.21 10.35
N ASN A 263 27.12 -2.54 9.61
CA ASN A 263 27.21 -2.66 8.17
C ASN A 263 27.65 -4.07 7.75
N LEU A 264 28.61 -4.67 8.47
CA LEU A 264 29.03 -6.05 8.26
C LEU A 264 27.86 -7.03 8.49
N LEU A 265 27.11 -6.86 9.56
CA LEU A 265 25.92 -7.67 9.85
C LEU A 265 24.87 -7.55 8.74
N ILE A 266 24.53 -6.34 8.30
CA ILE A 266 23.56 -6.12 7.23
C ILE A 266 23.99 -6.78 5.91
N GLN A 267 25.27 -6.66 5.55
CA GLN A 267 25.82 -7.27 4.34
C GLN A 267 25.76 -8.80 4.37
N ASN A 268 25.92 -9.38 5.56
CA ASN A 268 26.08 -10.81 5.74
C ASN A 268 24.81 -11.54 6.19
N ARG A 269 23.83 -10.88 6.82
CA ARG A 269 22.58 -11.50 7.33
C ARG A 269 21.82 -12.33 6.30
N ARG A 270 22.12 -12.16 5.02
CA ARG A 270 21.48 -12.89 3.93
C ARG A 270 22.28 -14.10 3.47
N LYS A 271 23.47 -14.30 4.00
CA LYS A 271 24.31 -15.42 3.60
C LYS A 271 23.90 -16.67 4.37
N PRO A 272 23.77 -17.82 3.71
CA PRO A 272 23.37 -19.09 4.36
C PRO A 272 24.29 -19.51 5.50
N VAL A 273 25.53 -19.02 5.54
CA VAL A 273 26.50 -19.32 6.57
C VAL A 273 26.05 -18.95 7.99
N PHE A 274 25.16 -17.97 8.13
CA PHE A 274 24.56 -17.58 9.42
C PHE A 274 23.26 -18.31 9.73
N GLY A 275 22.82 -19.22 8.84
CA GLY A 275 21.56 -19.94 8.98
C GLY A 275 20.33 -19.18 8.50
N THR A 276 19.19 -19.85 8.64
CA THR A 276 17.86 -19.31 8.35
C THR A 276 16.93 -19.63 9.50
N GLN A 277 15.82 -18.91 9.61
CA GLN A 277 14.73 -19.26 10.53
C GLN A 277 14.11 -20.61 10.11
N GLN A 278 13.39 -21.26 11.01
CA GLN A 278 12.73 -22.54 10.74
C GLN A 278 11.74 -22.50 9.55
N ASP A 279 11.20 -21.32 9.23
CA ASP A 279 10.33 -21.09 8.08
C ASP A 279 11.08 -20.72 6.79
N GLY A 280 12.40 -20.86 6.78
CA GLY A 280 13.27 -20.51 5.64
C GLY A 280 13.51 -19.01 5.45
N LYS A 281 12.96 -18.15 6.32
CA LYS A 281 13.26 -16.71 6.28
C LYS A 281 14.67 -16.43 6.81
N LYS A 282 15.15 -15.26 6.45
CA LYS A 282 16.45 -14.75 6.92
C LYS A 282 16.37 -14.46 8.41
N LEU A 283 17.49 -14.66 9.10
CA LEU A 283 17.62 -14.27 10.49
C LEU A 283 17.39 -12.76 10.67
N THR A 284 16.77 -12.37 11.78
CA THR A 284 16.72 -10.98 12.23
C THR A 284 18.10 -10.57 12.78
N LEU A 285 18.33 -9.27 12.98
CA LEU A 285 19.55 -8.78 13.61
C LEU A 285 19.71 -9.25 15.06
N GLU A 286 18.60 -9.56 15.73
CA GLU A 286 18.60 -10.08 17.11
C GLU A 286 18.93 -11.59 17.17
N GLN A 287 18.81 -12.28 16.05
CA GLN A 287 19.07 -13.71 15.91
C GLN A 287 20.47 -14.02 15.37
N ILE A 288 21.21 -13.01 14.91
CA ILE A 288 22.61 -13.09 14.48
C ILE A 288 23.52 -12.71 15.62
#